data_3c74d2dfc09e948dbf031fadb52800b9
#
_entry.id   3c74d2dfc09e948dbf031fadb52800b9
#
_cell.length_a   1.000
_cell.length_b   1.000
_cell.length_c   1.000
_cell.angle_alpha   90.00
_cell.angle_beta   90.00
_cell.angle_gamma   90.00
#
_symmetry.space_group_name_H-M   'P 1'
#
loop_
_entity.id
_entity.type
_entity.pdbx_description
1 polymer ?
#
loop_
_entity_poly.entity_id
_entity_poly.type
_entity_poly.pdbx_seq_one_letter_code
_entity_poly.pdbx_strand_id
1 'polypeptide(L)' 'MLNTYFKIGDFICHVDRYDRETGLWGYSCDEIPVLNGWACEKFIEINKICS' A
#
# COMPACT_ATOMS: atom_id res chain seq x y z
N MET A 1 8.87 1.38 4.65
CA MET A 1 7.43 1.15 4.45
C MET A 1 7.01 -0.30 4.17
N LEU A 2 7.92 -1.17 3.89
CA LEU A 2 7.56 -2.58 3.72
C LEU A 2 6.79 -3.05 4.97
N ASN A 3 5.77 -3.87 4.75
CA ASN A 3 4.89 -4.39 5.79
C ASN A 3 4.01 -3.34 6.46
N THR A 4 3.90 -2.16 5.86
CA THR A 4 2.98 -1.13 6.33
C THR A 4 1.58 -1.44 5.81
N TYR A 5 0.58 -1.28 6.67
CA TYR A 5 -0.82 -1.48 6.29
C TYR A 5 -1.52 -0.14 6.14
N PHE A 6 -2.34 -0.02 5.13
CA PHE A 6 -3.11 1.19 4.87
C PHE A 6 -4.44 0.83 4.22
N LYS A 7 -5.36 1.79 4.19
CA LYS A 7 -6.71 1.53 3.65
C LYS A 7 -6.91 2.22 2.30
N ILE A 8 -7.58 1.51 1.41
CA ILE A 8 -8.11 2.08 0.18
C ILE A 8 -9.62 1.85 0.25
N GLY A 9 -10.37 2.92 0.49
CA GLY A 9 -11.79 2.77 0.75
C GLY A 9 -12.00 1.95 2.01
N ASP A 10 -12.70 0.83 1.89
CA ASP A 10 -12.97 -0.07 3.01
C ASP A 10 -12.01 -1.26 3.06
N PHE A 11 -11.05 -1.29 2.15
CA PHE A 11 -10.14 -2.43 2.04
C PHE A 11 -8.79 -2.15 2.66
N ILE A 12 -8.26 -3.13 3.37
CA ILE A 12 -6.94 -3.03 3.98
C ILE A 12 -5.92 -3.63 3.05
N CYS A 13 -4.92 -2.83 2.69
CA CYS A 13 -3.84 -3.24 1.81
C CYS A 13 -2.52 -3.22 2.58
N HIS A 14 -1.54 -3.95 2.07
CA HIS A 14 -0.22 -3.92 2.67
C HIS A 14 0.85 -3.67 1.61
N VAL A 15 1.90 -2.99 2.02
CA VAL A 15 3.04 -2.69 1.16
C VAL A 15 3.95 -3.90 1.13
N ASP A 16 4.19 -4.45 -0.05
CA ASP A 16 5.00 -5.66 -0.18
C ASP A 16 6.23 -5.50 -1.07
N ARG A 17 6.40 -4.36 -1.75
CA ARG A 17 7.57 -4.15 -2.60
C ARG A 17 7.82 -2.66 -2.83
N TYR A 18 8.98 -2.35 -3.40
CA TYR A 18 9.37 -0.97 -3.67
C TYR A 18 10.05 -0.87 -5.02
N ASP A 19 9.67 0.13 -5.81
CA ASP A 19 10.30 0.41 -7.11
C ASP A 19 11.24 1.60 -6.97
N ARG A 20 12.54 1.33 -7.09
CA ARG A 20 13.55 2.37 -6.93
C ARG A 20 13.55 3.38 -8.07
N GLU A 21 13.09 2.99 -9.26
CA GLU A 21 13.09 3.87 -10.42
C GLU A 21 12.02 4.94 -10.32
N THR A 22 10.84 4.57 -9.85
CA THR A 22 9.73 5.51 -9.74
C THR A 22 9.56 6.08 -8.35
N GLY A 23 10.14 5.41 -7.35
CA GLY A 23 9.96 5.81 -5.96
C GLY A 23 8.61 5.42 -5.40
N LEU A 24 7.89 4.53 -6.09
CA LEU A 24 6.58 4.10 -5.65
C LEU A 24 6.65 2.78 -4.88
N TRP A 25 5.68 2.59 -4.00
CA TRP A 25 5.57 1.38 -3.20
C TRP A 25 4.48 0.49 -3.77
N GLY A 26 4.79 -0.79 -3.96
CA GLY A 26 3.82 -1.74 -4.44
C GLY A 26 3.00 -2.30 -3.28
N TYR A 27 1.71 -2.50 -3.52
CA TYR A 27 0.82 -3.00 -2.49
C TYR A 27 -0.12 -4.06 -3.05
N SER A 28 -0.69 -4.83 -2.16
CA SER A 28 -1.74 -5.79 -2.51
C SER A 28 -2.71 -5.90 -1.35
N CYS A 29 -3.90 -6.38 -1.66
CA CYS A 29 -4.97 -6.56 -0.69
C CYS A 29 -5.23 -8.05 -0.51
N ASP A 30 -5.20 -8.53 0.73
CA ASP A 30 -5.41 -9.94 1.00
C ASP A 30 -6.83 -10.39 0.70
N GLU A 31 -7.82 -9.52 0.93
CA GLU A 31 -9.21 -9.86 0.68
C GLU A 31 -9.56 -9.89 -0.79
N ILE A 32 -8.97 -8.99 -1.56
CA ILE A 32 -9.24 -8.85 -3.00
C ILE A 32 -7.92 -8.87 -3.74
N PRO A 33 -7.44 -10.04 -4.16
CA PRO A 33 -6.12 -10.15 -4.82
C PRO A 33 -5.96 -9.30 -6.08
N VAL A 34 -7.08 -8.96 -6.76
CA VAL A 34 -7.02 -8.11 -7.93
C VAL A 34 -6.75 -6.64 -7.58
N LEU A 35 -6.94 -6.27 -6.31
CA LEU A 35 -6.64 -4.91 -5.85
C LEU A 35 -5.17 -4.85 -5.48
N ASN A 36 -4.35 -4.45 -6.44
CA ASN A 36 -2.92 -4.28 -6.25
C ASN A 36 -2.45 -3.16 -7.16
N GLY A 37 -1.29 -2.61 -6.88
CA GLY A 37 -0.77 -1.52 -7.69
C GLY A 37 0.39 -0.82 -7.01
N TRP A 38 0.57 0.44 -7.38
CA TRP A 38 1.67 1.27 -6.91
C TRP A 38 1.11 2.56 -6.31
N ALA A 39 1.69 2.99 -5.20
CA ALA A 39 1.26 4.21 -4.53
C ALA A 39 2.47 4.96 -4.01
N CYS A 40 2.37 6.29 -3.95
CA CYS A 40 3.46 7.09 -3.42
C CYS A 40 3.44 7.03 -1.89
N GLU A 41 4.60 7.34 -1.32
CA GLU A 41 4.75 7.30 0.14
C GLU A 41 3.73 8.19 0.84
N LYS A 42 3.49 9.37 0.31
CA LYS A 42 2.56 10.32 0.91
C LYS A 42 1.14 9.76 0.99
N PHE A 43 0.68 9.11 -0.08
CA PHE A 43 -0.64 8.50 -0.10
C PHE A 43 -0.76 7.43 1.00
N ILE A 44 0.28 6.60 1.11
CA ILE A 44 0.30 5.53 2.11
C ILE A 44 0.30 6.12 3.52
N GLU A 45 1.09 7.16 3.76
CA GLU A 45 1.17 7.80 5.07
C GLU A 45 -0.18 8.40 5.49
N ILE A 46 -0.88 9.03 4.54
CA ILE A 46 -2.18 9.64 4.84
C ILE A 46 -3.21 8.57 5.20
N ASN A 47 -3.15 7.42 4.56
CA ASN A 47 -4.13 6.36 4.76
C ASN A 47 -3.65 5.23 5.67
N LYS A 48 -2.51 5.42 6.29
CA LYS A 48 -1.90 4.43 7.15
C LYS A 48 -2.80 4.05 8.32
N ILE A 49 -2.85 2.76 8.59
CA ILE A 49 -3.62 2.27 9.73
C ILE A 49 -2.71 2.31 10.94
N CYS A 50 -3.14 3.06 11.94
CA CYS A 50 -2.43 3.15 13.22
C CYS A 50 -3.10 2.19 14.19
N SER A 51 -2.32 1.32 14.75
CA SER A 51 -2.82 0.40 15.76
C SER A 51 -2.51 0.93 17.15
#